data_f06d8aeb5ac91f4b09b020bf1996115f
#
_entry.id   f06d8aeb5ac91f4b09b020bf1996115f
#
_cell.length_a   1.000
_cell.length_b   1.000
_cell.length_c   1.000
_cell.angle_alpha   90.00
_cell.angle_beta   90.00
_cell.angle_gamma   90.00
#
_symmetry.space_group_name_H-M   'P 1'
#
loop_
_entity.id
_entity.type
_entity.pdbx_description
1 polymer ?
#
loop_
_entity_poly.entity_id
_entity_poly.type
_entity_poly.pdbx_seq_one_letter_code
_entity_poly.pdbx_strand_id
1 'polypeptide(L)' 'MKEQIIYYDTLRGCYCVTSRENYEARLTDARSVISCSDFASAEQVRDYLVNYGYGVKDLYVIIPQEEKQ' A
#
# COMPACT_ATOMS: atom_id res chain seq x y z
N MET A 1 -12.37 7.69 -9.57
CA MET A 1 -11.83 7.20 -8.31
C MET A 1 -10.32 7.08 -8.42
N LYS A 2 -9.64 7.30 -7.32
CA LYS A 2 -8.19 7.33 -7.33
C LYS A 2 -7.61 5.97 -7.02
N GLU A 3 -6.57 5.62 -7.75
CA GLU A 3 -5.84 4.40 -7.46
C GLU A 3 -5.10 4.51 -6.14
N GLN A 4 -4.99 3.38 -5.46
CA GLN A 4 -4.22 3.25 -4.24
C GLN A 4 -3.03 2.36 -4.50
N ILE A 5 -1.91 2.69 -3.89
CA ILE A 5 -0.66 1.93 -4.06
C ILE A 5 -0.39 1.18 -2.77
N ILE A 6 -0.14 -0.10 -2.90
CA ILE A 6 0.29 -0.95 -1.79
C ILE A 6 1.76 -1.28 -2.02
N TYR A 7 2.60 -0.91 -1.07
CA TYR A 7 4.04 -1.10 -1.23
C TYR A 7 4.66 -1.47 0.11
N TYR A 8 5.86 -2.02 0.07
CA TYR A 8 6.59 -2.34 1.28
C TYR A 8 7.53 -1.20 1.64
N ASP A 9 7.41 -0.69 2.84
CA ASP A 9 8.23 0.42 3.31
C ASP A 9 9.33 -0.16 4.20
N THR A 10 10.57 -0.09 3.71
CA THR A 10 11.69 -0.67 4.44
C THR A 10 12.02 0.08 5.72
N LEU A 11 11.74 1.38 5.75
CA LEU A 11 11.99 2.16 6.96
C LEU A 11 11.01 1.83 8.06
N ARG A 12 9.76 1.57 7.68
CA ARG A 12 8.74 1.17 8.65
C ARG A 12 8.73 -0.33 8.90
N GLY A 13 9.29 -1.10 7.99
CA GLY A 13 9.32 -2.54 8.11
C GLY A 13 7.97 -3.21 7.92
N CYS A 14 7.10 -2.60 7.15
CA CYS A 14 5.77 -3.16 6.93
C CYS A 14 5.20 -2.68 5.60
N TYR A 15 4.09 -3.29 5.19
CA TYR A 15 3.36 -2.82 4.02
C TYR A 15 2.60 -1.55 4.34
N CYS A 16 2.48 -0.69 3.35
CA CYS A 16 1.83 0.60 3.49
C CYS A 16 0.94 0.85 2.29
N VAL A 17 -0.06 1.70 2.51
CA VAL A 17 -1.02 2.06 1.46
C VAL A 17 -1.09 3.58 1.38
N THR A 18 -1.00 4.10 0.17
CA THR A 18 -1.16 5.53 -0.07
C THR A 18 -1.76 5.73 -1.45
N SER A 19 -2.15 6.95 -1.78
CA SER A 19 -2.67 7.22 -3.10
C SER A 19 -1.53 7.21 -4.12
N ARG A 20 -1.88 6.94 -5.38
CA ARG A 20 -0.87 6.99 -6.44
C ARG A 20 -0.23 8.37 -6.51
N GLU A 21 -1.04 9.40 -6.34
CA GLU A 21 -0.54 10.76 -6.40
C GLU A 21 0.54 11.00 -5.34
N ASN A 22 0.26 10.58 -4.11
CA ASN A 22 1.23 10.74 -3.03
C ASN A 22 2.46 9.87 -3.25
N TYR A 23 2.25 8.66 -3.75
CA TYR A 23 3.37 7.76 -3.97
C TYR A 23 4.33 8.33 -5.01
N GLU A 24 3.79 8.83 -6.12
CA GLU A 24 4.61 9.37 -7.19
C GLU A 24 5.29 10.68 -6.79
N ALA A 25 4.63 11.44 -5.94
CA ALA A 25 5.22 12.68 -5.42
C ALA A 25 6.18 12.44 -4.25
N ARG A 26 6.36 11.19 -3.86
CA ARG A 26 7.23 10.78 -2.75
C ARG A 26 6.78 11.35 -1.42
N LEU A 27 5.48 11.54 -1.28
CA LEU A 27 4.90 12.03 -0.04
C LEU A 27 4.48 10.81 0.78
N THR A 28 5.45 10.16 1.39
CA THR A 28 5.21 8.91 2.11
C THR A 28 5.45 9.06 3.60
N ASP A 29 5.16 10.22 4.15
CA ASP A 29 5.25 10.42 5.59
C ASP A 29 4.03 9.83 6.29
N ALA A 30 4.02 9.95 7.60
CA ALA A 30 2.98 9.29 8.42
C ALA A 30 1.59 9.81 8.13
N ARG A 31 1.47 11.04 7.64
CA ARG A 31 0.15 11.62 7.37
C ARG A 31 -0.44 11.14 6.07
N SER A 32 0.42 10.74 5.14
CA SER A 32 0.01 10.38 3.80
C SER A 32 -0.17 8.89 3.61
N VAL A 33 0.14 8.10 4.62
CA VAL A 33 0.30 6.66 4.46
C VAL A 33 -0.40 5.92 5.57
N ILE A 34 -1.07 4.83 5.20
CA ILE A 34 -1.66 3.90 6.17
C ILE A 34 -0.68 2.75 6.33
N SER A 35 -0.23 2.52 7.56
CA SER A 35 0.69 1.43 7.86
C SER A 35 -0.09 0.16 8.17
N CYS A 36 0.35 -0.96 7.59
CA CYS A 36 -0.34 -2.23 7.71
C CYS A 36 0.64 -3.29 8.23
N SER A 37 0.99 -3.18 9.50
CA SER A 37 2.06 -4.00 10.06
C SER A 37 1.65 -5.44 10.35
N ASP A 38 0.35 -5.73 10.34
CA ASP A 38 -0.13 -7.07 10.70
C ASP A 38 -0.26 -8.00 9.50
N PHE A 39 0.18 -7.59 8.34
CA PHE A 39 -0.04 -8.36 7.12
C PHE A 39 1.26 -8.93 6.61
N ALA A 40 1.20 -10.17 6.15
CA ALA A 40 2.37 -10.87 5.64
C ALA A 40 2.62 -10.62 4.16
N SER A 41 1.64 -10.13 3.42
CA SER A 41 1.79 -9.91 2.00
C SER A 41 0.92 -8.74 1.56
N ALA A 42 1.27 -8.18 0.40
CA ALA A 42 0.48 -7.09 -0.16
C ALA A 42 -0.91 -7.54 -0.56
N GLU A 43 -1.03 -8.79 -1.01
CA GLU A 43 -2.34 -9.33 -1.36
C GLU A 43 -3.25 -9.39 -0.14
N GLN A 44 -2.71 -9.73 1.02
CA GLN A 44 -3.52 -9.72 2.24
C GLN A 44 -4.00 -8.32 2.57
N VAL A 45 -3.15 -7.33 2.39
CA VAL A 45 -3.55 -5.94 2.61
C VAL A 45 -4.71 -5.57 1.68
N ARG A 46 -4.57 -5.88 0.41
CA ARG A 46 -5.61 -5.57 -0.56
C ARG A 46 -6.93 -6.26 -0.21
N ASP A 47 -6.85 -7.56 0.13
CA ASP A 47 -8.05 -8.30 0.45
C ASP A 47 -8.75 -7.73 1.68
N TYR A 48 -7.99 -7.33 2.66
CA TYR A 48 -8.54 -6.72 3.86
C TYR A 48 -9.28 -5.43 3.51
N LEU A 49 -8.64 -4.56 2.73
CA LEU A 49 -9.23 -3.28 2.39
C LEU A 49 -10.49 -3.44 1.56
N VAL A 50 -10.46 -4.34 0.60
CA VAL A 50 -11.63 -4.60 -0.23
C VAL A 50 -12.77 -5.17 0.60
N ASN A 51 -12.47 -6.09 1.51
CA ASN A 51 -13.50 -6.73 2.33
C ASN A 51 -14.16 -5.76 3.29
N TYR A 52 -13.46 -4.71 3.67
CA TYR A 52 -14.02 -3.73 4.59
C TYR A 52 -14.56 -2.48 3.89
N GLY A 53 -14.74 -2.57 2.58
CA GLY A 53 -15.44 -1.53 1.85
C GLY A 53 -14.62 -0.30 1.49
N TYR A 54 -13.32 -0.42 1.52
CA TYR A 54 -12.47 0.73 1.21
C TYR A 54 -12.18 0.87 -0.28
N GLY A 55 -12.93 0.18 -1.11
CA GLY A 55 -12.79 0.28 -2.54
C GLY A 55 -13.00 -1.04 -3.20
N VAL A 56 -12.65 -1.13 -4.47
CA VAL A 56 -12.73 -2.37 -5.21
C VAL A 56 -11.32 -2.83 -5.54
N LYS A 57 -11.21 -4.11 -5.84
CA LYS A 57 -9.92 -4.73 -6.05
C LYS A 57 -9.09 -4.02 -7.13
N ASP A 58 -9.75 -3.56 -8.17
CA ASP A 58 -9.06 -2.95 -9.31
C ASP A 58 -8.46 -1.59 -9.00
N LEU A 59 -8.83 -0.99 -7.86
CA LEU A 59 -8.26 0.29 -7.47
C LEU A 59 -6.90 0.15 -6.77
N TYR A 60 -6.52 -1.05 -6.40
CA TYR A 60 -5.30 -1.27 -5.64
C TYR A 60 -4.22 -1.81 -6.55
N VAL A 61 -3.10 -1.10 -6.62
CA VAL A 61 -1.94 -1.51 -7.40
C VAL A 61 -0.87 -1.94 -6.42
N ILE A 62 -0.41 -3.17 -6.56
CA ILE A 62 0.63 -3.70 -5.70
C ILE A 62 1.97 -3.49 -6.38
N ILE A 63 2.87 -2.80 -5.68
CA ILE A 63 4.22 -2.60 -6.16
C ILE A 63 5.06 -3.76 -5.65
N PRO A 64 5.66 -4.56 -6.53
CA PRO A 64 6.46 -5.68 -6.08
C PRO A 64 7.64 -5.20 -5.24
N GLN A 65 7.92 -5.94 -4.18
CA GLN A 65 9.09 -5.65 -3.38
C GLN A 65 10.32 -6.02 -4.20
N GLU A 66 11.21 -5.05 -4.36
CA GLU A 66 12.42 -5.30 -5.10
C GLU A 66 13.36 -6.16 -4.29
N GLU A 67 13.96 -7.11 -4.97
CA GLU A 67 14.97 -7.95 -4.35
C GLU A 67 16.34 -7.45 -4.73
N LYS A 68 17.18 -7.33 -3.74
CA LYS A 68 18.55 -6.92 -3.98
C LYS A 68 19.40 -8.12 -4.25
N GLN A 69 20.16 -8.04 -5.26
CA GLN A 69 21.05 -9.12 -5.67
C GLN A 69 22.46 -8.94 -5.13
#